data_18f7c3bd43acb69c6790487a43ac6caf
#
_entry.id   18f7c3bd43acb69c6790487a43ac6caf
#
_cell.length_a   1.000
_cell.length_b   1.000
_cell.length_c   1.000
_cell.angle_alpha   90.00
_cell.angle_beta   90.00
_cell.angle_gamma   90.00
#
_symmetry.space_group_name_H-M   'P 1'
#
loop_
_entity.id
_entity.type
_entity.pdbx_description
1 polymer ?
#
loop_
_entity_poly.entity_id
_entity_poly.type
_entity_poly.pdbx_seq_one_letter_code
_entity_poly.pdbx_strand_id
1 'polypeptide(L)'
;MRGVFLAGAGALAVVLGACGGPPAATSKAPAGVQAASSPTVAERGVTQTSLVDPRDQPAPLLADGKPVWAANRKHTAEENAEYQFDKNGKDFGAATEGQYLAKVHMFVDSPPKGVQKIERSNGDALLYDAKTNTFAVVTKDGAPRTMFKPRDGAAYWSQQVSREAAKSKGGDNSDS
;
A
#
# COMPACT_ATOMS: atom_id res chain seq x y z
N MET A 1 -24.10 37.37 -25.89
CA MET A 1 -23.00 37.36 -26.87
C MET A 1 -22.45 35.95 -26.88
N ARG A 2 -22.82 35.19 -27.70
CA ARG A 2 -22.54 34.63 -29.04
C ARG A 2 -21.05 34.62 -29.38
N GLY A 3 -20.49 33.43 -29.61
CA GLY A 3 -19.21 33.17 -30.27
C GLY A 3 -18.75 31.78 -29.89
N VAL A 4 -18.93 30.86 -30.67
CA VAL A 4 -18.59 30.28 -31.99
C VAL A 4 -17.59 29.11 -31.83
N PHE A 5 -18.03 28.03 -32.40
CA PHE A 5 -17.42 26.73 -32.71
C PHE A 5 -16.02 26.83 -33.37
N LEU A 6 -15.16 25.84 -33.10
CA LEU A 6 -14.33 25.26 -34.16
C LEU A 6 -14.16 23.75 -33.95
N ALA A 7 -14.65 23.02 -34.93
CA ALA A 7 -14.42 21.58 -35.12
C ALA A 7 -13.07 21.40 -35.83
N GLY A 8 -12.29 20.42 -35.44
CA GLY A 8 -11.10 19.94 -36.11
C GLY A 8 -11.12 18.42 -36.27
N ALA A 9 -11.52 18.00 -37.46
CA ALA A 9 -11.41 16.62 -37.94
C ALA A 9 -10.05 16.42 -38.62
N GLY A 10 -9.42 15.29 -38.49
CA GLY A 10 -8.22 14.88 -39.21
C GLY A 10 -7.73 13.56 -38.72
N ALA A 11 -8.07 12.59 -39.38
CA ALA A 11 -7.62 11.78 -40.51
C ALA A 11 -6.83 10.54 -40.09
N LEU A 12 -7.42 9.45 -40.45
CA LEU A 12 -7.02 8.06 -40.55
C LEU A 12 -5.67 7.87 -41.30
N ALA A 13 -4.78 7.02 -40.77
CA ALA A 13 -3.77 6.34 -41.58
C ALA A 13 -3.63 4.89 -41.12
N VAL A 14 -4.21 4.01 -41.93
CA VAL A 14 -4.01 2.57 -41.94
C VAL A 14 -2.74 2.28 -42.75
N VAL A 15 -1.78 1.55 -42.17
CA VAL A 15 -0.70 0.91 -42.94
C VAL A 15 -0.74 -0.58 -42.64
N LEU A 16 -1.20 -1.32 -43.68
CA LEU A 16 -1.00 -2.77 -43.84
C LEU A 16 0.39 -3.00 -44.46
N GLY A 17 1.13 -3.96 -43.97
CA GLY A 17 2.31 -4.56 -44.60
C GLY A 17 2.58 -5.88 -43.93
N ALA A 18 2.19 -6.88 -44.44
CA ALA A 18 2.51 -7.97 -45.40
C ALA A 18 3.68 -8.85 -44.93
N CYS A 19 3.33 -10.09 -44.76
CA CYS A 19 3.95 -11.40 -44.83
C CYS A 19 5.43 -11.53 -45.26
N GLY A 20 6.18 -12.40 -44.58
CA GLY A 20 7.37 -13.06 -45.10
C GLY A 20 7.74 -14.25 -44.20
N GLY A 21 7.38 -15.44 -44.59
CA GLY A 21 7.70 -16.72 -43.96
C GLY A 21 9.04 -17.30 -44.44
N PRO A 22 9.44 -18.53 -44.03
CA PRO A 22 10.80 -18.97 -43.77
C PRO A 22 11.46 -19.68 -44.96
N PRO A 23 12.74 -20.07 -44.83
CA PRO A 23 12.98 -21.48 -45.08
C PRO A 23 13.89 -22.19 -44.06
N ALA A 24 13.58 -23.43 -43.85
CA ALA A 24 14.37 -24.43 -43.16
C ALA A 24 15.67 -24.75 -43.91
N ALA A 25 16.73 -24.99 -43.13
CA ALA A 25 17.88 -25.74 -43.64
C ALA A 25 18.38 -26.69 -42.56
N THR A 26 18.26 -27.94 -42.86
CA THR A 26 18.78 -29.16 -42.26
C THR A 26 20.32 -29.19 -42.35
N SER A 27 21.03 -29.50 -41.29
CA SER A 27 22.34 -30.16 -41.39
C SER A 27 22.73 -30.86 -40.08
N LYS A 28 22.62 -32.13 -40.08
CA LYS A 28 23.44 -33.29 -39.73
C LYS A 28 24.55 -33.10 -38.68
N ALA A 29 24.43 -33.90 -37.61
CA ALA A 29 25.42 -34.16 -36.57
C ALA A 29 26.69 -34.87 -37.11
N PRO A 30 27.81 -34.87 -36.35
CA PRO A 30 28.14 -36.10 -35.66
C PRO A 30 28.57 -35.97 -34.21
N ALA A 31 28.59 -37.12 -33.58
CA ALA A 31 28.79 -37.40 -32.17
C ALA A 31 30.16 -36.99 -31.60
N GLY A 32 30.16 -36.58 -30.37
CA GLY A 32 31.33 -36.43 -29.48
C GLY A 32 30.87 -36.52 -28.03
N VAL A 33 31.13 -37.68 -27.46
CA VAL A 33 30.84 -38.01 -26.05
C VAL A 33 31.79 -37.22 -25.17
N GLN A 34 31.28 -36.40 -24.26
CA GLN A 34 31.95 -36.12 -22.99
C GLN A 34 30.94 -35.81 -21.92
N ALA A 35 30.97 -36.66 -20.92
CA ALA A 35 30.23 -36.49 -19.67
C ALA A 35 30.77 -35.26 -18.92
N ALA A 36 29.92 -34.33 -18.65
CA ALA A 36 30.18 -33.31 -17.64
C ALA A 36 28.87 -33.01 -16.89
N SER A 37 28.83 -33.54 -15.71
CA SER A 37 28.16 -33.06 -14.51
C SER A 37 26.98 -32.08 -14.70
N SER A 38 25.78 -32.62 -14.57
CA SER A 38 24.59 -31.83 -14.32
C SER A 38 24.85 -30.93 -13.09
N PRO A 39 24.64 -29.60 -13.19
CA PRO A 39 24.46 -28.85 -11.98
C PRO A 39 23.11 -29.27 -11.39
N THR A 40 23.19 -29.89 -10.23
CA THR A 40 22.09 -30.07 -9.28
C THR A 40 21.22 -28.82 -9.33
N VAL A 41 19.96 -29.00 -9.72
CA VAL A 41 18.92 -28.00 -9.54
C VAL A 41 18.95 -27.66 -8.05
N ALA A 42 19.51 -26.49 -7.73
CA ALA A 42 19.38 -25.94 -6.41
C ALA A 42 17.90 -25.89 -6.11
N GLU A 43 17.52 -26.76 -5.21
CA GLU A 43 16.27 -26.81 -4.50
C GLU A 43 15.85 -25.36 -4.22
N ARG A 44 14.81 -24.93 -4.90
CA ARG A 44 14.14 -23.68 -4.54
C ARG A 44 13.75 -23.83 -3.08
N GLY A 45 14.51 -23.16 -2.24
CA GLY A 45 14.26 -23.16 -0.80
C GLY A 45 12.78 -22.92 -0.59
N VAL A 46 12.13 -23.91 -0.05
CA VAL A 46 10.84 -23.76 0.62
C VAL A 46 11.02 -22.55 1.51
N THR A 47 10.31 -21.49 1.23
CA THR A 47 10.25 -20.30 2.08
C THR A 47 9.90 -20.81 3.45
N GLN A 48 10.89 -20.90 4.34
CA GLN A 48 10.63 -21.12 5.75
C GLN A 48 9.73 -19.95 6.14
N THR A 49 8.45 -20.25 6.38
CA THR A 49 7.56 -19.33 7.04
C THR A 49 8.26 -18.96 8.33
N SER A 50 8.84 -17.78 8.34
CA SER A 50 9.60 -17.26 9.46
C SER A 50 8.66 -17.29 10.67
N LEU A 51 9.05 -18.02 11.71
CA LEU A 51 8.37 -17.99 13.01
C LEU A 51 8.55 -16.65 13.74
N VAL A 52 9.21 -15.69 13.08
CA VAL A 52 9.44 -14.34 13.58
C VAL A 52 8.14 -13.53 13.39
N ASP A 53 7.67 -12.93 14.47
CA ASP A 53 6.53 -12.01 14.41
C ASP A 53 6.85 -10.88 13.42
N PRO A 54 5.99 -10.61 12.43
CA PRO A 54 6.23 -9.53 11.46
C PRO A 54 6.50 -8.16 12.11
N ARG A 55 6.01 -7.94 13.33
CA ARG A 55 6.24 -6.70 14.09
C ARG A 55 7.67 -6.54 14.61
N ASP A 56 8.42 -7.65 14.72
CA ASP A 56 9.81 -7.63 15.17
C ASP A 56 10.79 -7.37 14.01
N GLN A 57 10.28 -7.30 12.78
CA GLN A 57 11.08 -6.93 11.62
C GLN A 57 11.19 -5.40 11.52
N PRO A 58 12.38 -4.87 11.20
CA PRO A 58 12.55 -3.43 11.01
C PRO A 58 11.71 -2.96 9.83
N ALA A 59 10.91 -1.91 10.04
CA ALA A 59 10.16 -1.28 8.95
C ALA A 59 11.13 -0.51 8.04
N PRO A 60 10.93 -0.55 6.71
CA PRO A 60 11.63 0.34 5.80
C PRO A 60 11.41 1.81 6.18
N LEU A 61 12.44 2.63 5.97
CA LEU A 61 12.39 4.05 6.28
C LEU A 61 12.27 4.88 5.01
N LEU A 62 11.53 5.97 5.09
CA LEU A 62 11.53 7.04 4.11
C LEU A 62 12.85 7.83 4.16
N ALA A 63 13.09 8.67 3.17
CA ALA A 63 14.29 9.50 3.10
C ALA A 63 14.46 10.46 4.31
N ASP A 64 13.37 10.81 4.99
CA ASP A 64 13.35 11.63 6.21
C ASP A 64 13.53 10.80 7.50
N GLY A 65 13.76 9.50 7.38
CA GLY A 65 13.98 8.58 8.50
C GLY A 65 12.71 8.07 9.17
N LYS A 66 11.52 8.44 8.68
CA LYS A 66 10.26 7.91 9.22
C LYS A 66 9.95 6.52 8.68
N PRO A 67 9.30 5.65 9.46
CA PRO A 67 8.87 4.35 8.96
C PRO A 67 7.85 4.49 7.83
N VAL A 68 8.04 3.73 6.76
CA VAL A 68 7.11 3.70 5.61
C VAL A 68 5.70 3.30 6.05
N TRP A 69 5.61 2.29 6.92
CA TRP A 69 4.36 1.76 7.44
C TRP A 69 4.57 1.01 8.75
N ALA A 70 3.51 0.75 9.49
CA ALA A 70 3.55 -0.08 10.68
C ALA A 70 3.22 -1.54 10.34
N ALA A 71 4.07 -2.46 10.77
CA ALA A 71 3.77 -3.89 10.75
C ALA A 71 2.59 -4.24 11.67
N ASN A 72 1.95 -5.37 11.43
CA ASN A 72 0.93 -5.95 12.29
C ASN A 72 1.20 -7.44 12.51
N ARG A 73 0.32 -8.16 13.23
CA ARG A 73 0.52 -9.58 13.53
C ARG A 73 0.53 -10.53 12.32
N LYS A 74 0.05 -10.06 11.17
CA LYS A 74 -0.12 -10.87 9.95
C LYS A 74 0.82 -10.43 8.83
N HIS A 75 1.26 -9.18 8.85
CA HIS A 75 1.96 -8.55 7.75
C HIS A 75 3.14 -7.75 8.26
N THR A 76 4.26 -7.84 7.56
CA THR A 76 5.37 -6.89 7.69
C THR A 76 4.90 -5.48 7.34
N ALA A 77 5.75 -4.48 7.52
CA ALA A 77 5.41 -3.10 7.16
C ALA A 77 5.08 -2.96 5.66
N GLU A 78 5.86 -3.59 4.79
CA GLU A 78 5.68 -3.57 3.34
C GLU A 78 4.40 -4.30 2.94
N GLU A 79 4.20 -5.54 3.38
CA GLU A 79 2.99 -6.31 3.10
C GLU A 79 1.72 -5.61 3.60
N ASN A 80 1.81 -4.91 4.74
CA ASN A 80 0.67 -4.15 5.25
C ASN A 80 0.40 -2.89 4.42
N ALA A 81 1.43 -2.23 3.93
CA ALA A 81 1.29 -1.08 3.04
C ALA A 81 0.61 -1.48 1.72
N GLU A 82 1.08 -2.56 1.08
CA GLU A 82 0.48 -3.15 -0.12
C GLU A 82 -0.99 -3.53 0.12
N TYR A 83 -1.28 -4.28 1.19
CA TYR A 83 -2.64 -4.66 1.56
C TYR A 83 -3.57 -3.45 1.75
N GLN A 84 -3.07 -2.39 2.37
CA GLN A 84 -3.86 -1.17 2.59
C GLN A 84 -4.07 -0.40 1.28
N PHE A 85 -3.09 -0.38 0.38
CA PHE A 85 -3.23 0.18 -0.95
C PHE A 85 -4.28 -0.56 -1.77
N ASP A 86 -4.21 -1.89 -1.85
CA ASP A 86 -5.17 -2.71 -2.59
C ASP A 86 -6.59 -2.46 -2.12
N LYS A 87 -6.77 -2.30 -0.83
CA LYS A 87 -8.07 -2.14 -0.21
C LYS A 87 -8.62 -0.72 -0.32
N ASN A 88 -7.78 0.29 -0.21
CA ASN A 88 -8.22 1.67 0.01
C ASN A 88 -7.69 2.65 -1.05
N GLY A 89 -6.65 2.32 -1.81
CA GLY A 89 -5.97 3.24 -2.73
C GLY A 89 -6.91 3.90 -3.73
N LYS A 90 -7.89 3.14 -4.24
CA LYS A 90 -8.90 3.64 -5.19
C LYS A 90 -9.73 4.79 -4.61
N ASP A 91 -10.10 4.73 -3.34
CA ASP A 91 -10.91 5.77 -2.68
C ASP A 91 -10.18 7.10 -2.56
N PHE A 92 -8.85 7.06 -2.67
CA PHE A 92 -7.97 8.23 -2.67
C PHE A 92 -7.45 8.60 -4.07
N GLY A 93 -7.94 7.93 -5.12
CA GLY A 93 -7.49 8.17 -6.50
C GLY A 93 -6.00 7.85 -6.68
N ALA A 94 -5.47 6.87 -5.96
CA ALA A 94 -4.12 6.40 -6.12
C ALA A 94 -4.09 5.24 -7.12
N ALA A 95 -3.30 5.39 -8.19
CA ALA A 95 -3.12 4.37 -9.20
C ALA A 95 -1.99 3.38 -8.86
N THR A 96 -1.10 3.77 -7.94
CA THR A 96 0.02 2.95 -7.47
C THR A 96 0.14 3.03 -5.95
N GLU A 97 0.78 2.03 -5.36
CA GLU A 97 1.09 2.00 -3.92
C GLU A 97 1.85 3.26 -3.49
N GLY A 98 2.90 3.65 -4.23
CA GLY A 98 3.69 4.85 -3.92
C GLY A 98 2.85 6.14 -3.90
N GLN A 99 1.84 6.26 -4.77
CA GLN A 99 0.90 7.38 -4.73
C GLN A 99 0.01 7.34 -3.49
N TYR A 100 -0.42 6.15 -3.08
CA TYR A 100 -1.21 5.99 -1.86
C TYR A 100 -0.38 6.34 -0.63
N LEU A 101 0.83 5.78 -0.52
CA LEU A 101 1.78 6.09 0.56
C LEU A 101 2.05 7.59 0.70
N ALA A 102 2.33 8.27 -0.41
CA ALA A 102 2.55 9.73 -0.41
C ALA A 102 1.33 10.50 0.15
N LYS A 103 0.11 10.10 -0.22
CA LYS A 103 -1.12 10.71 0.30
C LYS A 103 -1.31 10.43 1.79
N VAL A 104 -1.00 9.23 2.24
CA VAL A 104 -1.09 8.84 3.64
C VAL A 104 -0.12 9.64 4.48
N HIS A 105 1.17 9.67 4.09
CA HIS A 105 2.18 10.44 4.82
C HIS A 105 1.86 11.94 4.84
N MET A 106 1.45 12.51 3.71
CA MET A 106 1.00 13.90 3.69
C MET A 106 -0.14 14.17 4.68
N PHE A 107 -1.10 13.25 4.80
CA PHE A 107 -2.22 13.39 5.72
C PHE A 107 -1.82 13.24 7.19
N VAL A 108 -0.96 12.27 7.53
CA VAL A 108 -0.58 12.02 8.92
C VAL A 108 0.50 12.97 9.43
N ASP A 109 1.41 13.41 8.56
CA ASP A 109 2.51 14.32 8.92
C ASP A 109 2.10 15.79 8.94
N SER A 110 1.16 16.17 8.07
CA SER A 110 0.66 17.54 7.94
C SER A 110 -0.86 17.55 7.80
N PRO A 111 -1.60 17.18 8.86
CA PRO A 111 -3.04 17.09 8.80
C PRO A 111 -3.68 18.42 8.41
N PRO A 112 -4.70 18.44 7.54
CA PRO A 112 -5.43 19.66 7.20
C PRO A 112 -6.06 20.32 8.42
N LYS A 113 -6.29 21.63 8.33
CA LYS A 113 -6.97 22.36 9.41
C LYS A 113 -8.37 21.78 9.66
N GLY A 114 -8.66 21.49 10.94
CA GLY A 114 -9.95 20.94 11.38
C GLY A 114 -9.99 19.41 11.45
N VAL A 115 -8.89 18.72 11.18
CA VAL A 115 -8.76 17.29 11.49
C VAL A 115 -8.90 17.09 12.99
N GLN A 116 -9.78 16.18 13.37
CA GLN A 116 -9.97 15.76 14.75
C GLN A 116 -8.91 14.71 15.10
N LYS A 117 -8.36 14.78 16.31
CA LYS A 117 -7.33 13.86 16.80
C LYS A 117 -7.68 13.36 18.19
N ILE A 118 -7.50 12.08 18.44
CA ILE A 118 -7.45 11.48 19.77
C ILE A 118 -6.24 10.55 19.86
N GLU A 119 -5.73 10.39 21.07
CA GLU A 119 -4.62 9.47 21.34
C GLU A 119 -5.12 8.28 22.14
N ARG A 120 -4.56 7.12 21.82
CA ARG A 120 -4.76 5.88 22.53
C ARG A 120 -3.76 5.73 23.67
N SER A 121 -4.06 4.89 24.65
CA SER A 121 -3.15 4.58 25.75
C SER A 121 -1.80 4.00 25.30
N ASN A 122 -1.73 3.37 24.14
CA ASN A 122 -0.49 2.84 23.55
C ASN A 122 0.31 3.90 22.77
N GLY A 123 -0.13 5.15 22.74
CA GLY A 123 0.50 6.26 22.03
C GLY A 123 0.14 6.37 20.55
N ASP A 124 -0.67 5.46 19.99
CA ASP A 124 -1.19 5.63 18.62
C ASP A 124 -2.14 6.83 18.59
N ALA A 125 -2.11 7.60 17.50
CA ALA A 125 -3.08 8.67 17.26
C ALA A 125 -4.10 8.24 16.20
N LEU A 126 -5.36 8.58 16.44
CA LEU A 126 -6.45 8.49 15.48
C LEU A 126 -6.74 9.88 14.94
N LEU A 127 -6.83 9.97 13.63
CA LEU A 127 -7.09 11.21 12.90
C LEU A 127 -8.38 11.06 12.08
N TYR A 128 -9.22 12.10 12.07
CA TYR A 128 -10.40 12.11 11.23
C TYR A 128 -10.66 13.49 10.62
N ASP A 129 -10.72 13.54 9.31
CA ASP A 129 -11.16 14.71 8.56
C ASP A 129 -12.61 14.53 8.09
N ALA A 130 -13.51 15.28 8.72
CA ALA A 130 -14.93 15.24 8.36
C ALA A 130 -15.23 15.80 6.97
N LYS A 131 -14.38 16.70 6.44
CA LYS A 131 -14.59 17.31 5.13
C LYS A 131 -14.37 16.32 3.98
N THR A 132 -13.34 15.50 4.10
CA THR A 132 -12.97 14.51 3.08
C THR A 132 -13.41 13.10 3.46
N ASN A 133 -14.02 12.95 4.63
CA ASN A 133 -14.37 11.65 5.23
C ASN A 133 -13.16 10.73 5.28
N THR A 134 -12.02 11.22 5.77
CA THR A 134 -10.77 10.47 5.84
C THR A 134 -10.45 10.12 7.29
N PHE A 135 -10.27 8.83 7.56
CA PHE A 135 -9.81 8.32 8.85
C PHE A 135 -8.42 7.69 8.69
N ALA A 136 -7.54 7.96 9.65
CA ALA A 136 -6.21 7.35 9.70
C ALA A 136 -5.82 6.99 11.14
N VAL A 137 -4.93 6.01 11.25
CA VAL A 137 -4.25 5.65 12.48
C VAL A 137 -2.75 5.71 12.24
N VAL A 138 -2.04 6.38 13.13
CA VAL A 138 -0.59 6.52 13.09
C VAL A 138 -0.01 6.13 14.45
N THR A 139 1.12 5.44 14.45
CA THR A 139 1.84 5.07 15.67
C THR A 139 2.47 6.29 16.33
N LYS A 140 2.87 6.17 17.60
CA LYS A 140 3.66 7.17 18.30
C LYS A 140 4.96 7.56 17.57
N ASP A 141 5.52 6.61 16.81
CA ASP A 141 6.77 6.78 16.06
C ASP A 141 6.55 7.34 14.64
N GLY A 142 5.29 7.71 14.32
CA GLY A 142 4.93 8.31 13.04
C GLY A 142 4.64 7.32 11.90
N ALA A 143 4.68 6.01 12.15
CA ALA A 143 4.34 5.02 11.14
C ALA A 143 2.82 4.94 10.90
N PRO A 144 2.32 5.10 9.67
CA PRO A 144 0.92 4.85 9.37
C PRO A 144 0.54 3.39 9.63
N ARG A 145 -0.65 3.15 10.19
CA ARG A 145 -1.25 1.80 10.33
C ARG A 145 -2.35 1.55 9.33
N THR A 146 -3.11 2.58 9.00
CA THR A 146 -4.22 2.53 8.04
C THR A 146 -4.67 3.93 7.68
N MET A 147 -5.20 4.10 6.46
CA MET A 147 -6.00 5.25 6.06
C MET A 147 -7.13 4.78 5.13
N PHE A 148 -8.35 5.17 5.41
CA PHE A 148 -9.51 4.81 4.61
C PHE A 148 -10.65 5.81 4.78
N LYS A 149 -11.70 5.66 3.96
CA LYS A 149 -12.94 6.44 4.08
C LYS A 149 -13.99 5.61 4.80
N PRO A 150 -14.37 5.94 6.05
CA PRO A 150 -15.41 5.21 6.76
C PRO A 150 -16.75 5.28 6.02
N ARG A 151 -17.45 4.14 5.90
CA ARG A 151 -18.81 4.09 5.30
C ARG A 151 -19.80 4.92 6.09
N ASP A 152 -19.70 4.87 7.42
CA ASP A 152 -20.61 5.56 8.35
C ASP A 152 -20.14 6.98 8.68
N GLY A 153 -19.12 7.48 8.00
CA GLY A 153 -18.63 8.86 8.13
C GLY A 153 -18.36 9.25 9.58
N ALA A 154 -18.94 10.37 10.01
CA ALA A 154 -18.75 10.91 11.37
C ALA A 154 -19.26 9.97 12.47
N ALA A 155 -20.22 9.07 12.20
CA ALA A 155 -20.66 8.10 13.19
C ALA A 155 -19.56 7.10 13.53
N TYR A 156 -18.77 6.68 12.54
CA TYR A 156 -17.57 5.85 12.79
C TYR A 156 -16.58 6.56 13.73
N TRP A 157 -16.30 7.85 13.48
CA TRP A 157 -15.44 8.64 14.36
C TRP A 157 -15.97 8.70 15.79
N SER A 158 -17.26 9.01 15.97
CA SER A 158 -17.89 9.06 17.28
C SER A 158 -17.79 7.74 18.05
N GLN A 159 -17.90 6.61 17.34
CA GLN A 159 -17.69 5.28 17.92
C GLN A 159 -16.24 5.07 18.38
N GLN A 160 -15.24 5.54 17.60
CA GLN A 160 -13.83 5.45 18.01
C GLN A 160 -13.57 6.27 19.27
N VAL A 161 -14.05 7.53 19.32
CA VAL A 161 -13.94 8.40 20.49
C VAL A 161 -14.54 7.73 21.73
N SER A 162 -15.77 7.21 21.62
CA SER A 162 -16.45 6.52 22.71
C SER A 162 -15.71 5.28 23.19
N ARG A 163 -15.14 4.51 22.27
CA ARG A 163 -14.34 3.31 22.57
C ARG A 163 -13.07 3.65 23.37
N GLU A 164 -12.35 4.67 22.94
CA GLU A 164 -11.12 5.06 23.64
C GLU A 164 -11.43 5.69 25.00
N ALA A 165 -12.50 6.47 25.12
CA ALA A 165 -12.96 6.99 26.41
C ALA A 165 -13.42 5.90 27.40
N ALA A 166 -14.00 4.81 26.90
CA ALA A 166 -14.37 3.67 27.74
C ALA A 166 -13.15 2.88 28.24
N LYS A 167 -12.11 2.73 27.39
CA LYS A 167 -10.86 2.07 27.78
C LYS A 167 -10.10 2.84 28.84
N SER A 168 -10.02 4.17 28.73
CA SER A 168 -9.35 5.00 29.73
C SER A 168 -10.03 4.94 31.10
N LYS A 169 -11.36 4.81 31.15
CA LYS A 169 -12.11 4.64 32.40
C LYS A 169 -11.96 3.24 33.03
N GLY A 170 -11.79 2.21 32.19
CA GLY A 170 -11.62 0.81 32.64
C GLY A 170 -10.23 0.50 33.15
N GLY A 171 -9.21 1.24 32.73
CA GLY A 171 -7.83 1.08 33.18
C GLY A 171 -7.57 1.61 34.60
N ASP A 172 -8.39 2.53 35.07
CA ASP A 172 -8.24 3.16 36.40
C ASP A 172 -8.80 2.31 37.57
N ASN A 173 -9.54 1.25 37.25
CA ASN A 173 -10.18 0.39 38.27
C ASN A 173 -9.39 -0.88 38.62
N SER A 174 -8.15 -1.04 38.12
CA SER A 174 -7.36 -2.25 38.33
C SER A 174 -6.29 -2.10 39.42
N ASP A 175 -6.23 -0.95 40.10
CA ASP A 175 -5.17 -0.62 41.08
C ASP A 175 -5.75 -0.17 42.44
N SER A 176 -6.75 -0.94 42.93
CA SER A 176 -7.31 -0.75 44.30
C SER A 176 -7.42 -2.07 45.01
#